data_dd84a8389bb31a8fa96064d5a87574db
#
_entry.id   dd84a8389bb31a8fa96064d5a87574db
#
_cell.length_a   1.000
_cell.length_b   1.000
_cell.length_c   1.000
_cell.angle_alpha   90.00
_cell.angle_beta   90.00
_cell.angle_gamma   90.00
#
_symmetry.space_group_name_H-M   'P 1'
#
loop_
_entity.id
_entity.type
_entity.pdbx_description
1 polymer ?
#
loop_
_entity_poly.entity_id
_entity_poly.type
_entity_poly.pdbx_seq_one_letter_code
_entity_poly.pdbx_strand_id
1 'polypeptide(L)'
;AYSQLGIVESWALSDADACWSRHCIDWEVTGEEFKKQYFDLNKTFNPIRFEPEKWADIAKAAGTKYLLFTTKHHDGFCMWDTKYSDYKITAEDCPYHTNHYADICAHLFESFRKRDLDVIAYFSKADWHVDSYWSENYERGSYQHRGPSYDPKEYPEEWERFVNFTQNQIMELGSRYGQIDGMWFDAGWVCKENGQDIRLGEVIERVRKFQPGMLCADRTIGGPYENYVTPEQCVPEEPLMIPWESCITLGTSFSFVYEDTYKSPREVICLLVDIVVKGGNLAINVGPQPNGCLPKGAVDCLLGMGQWLDVYGEAIYGTRVCAPYKKDG
;
A
#
# COMPACT_ATOMS: atom_id res chain seq x y z
N ALA A 1 -11.38 4.28 0.53
CA ALA A 1 -12.73 4.61 -0.02
C ALA A 1 -12.80 4.48 -1.55
N TYR A 2 -11.73 4.73 -2.28
CA TYR A 2 -11.71 4.67 -3.76
C TYR A 2 -12.14 3.31 -4.37
N SER A 3 -11.98 2.21 -3.66
CA SER A 3 -12.48 0.88 -4.10
C SER A 3 -13.97 0.88 -4.48
N GLN A 4 -14.77 1.81 -3.95
CA GLN A 4 -16.18 1.97 -4.30
C GLN A 4 -16.40 2.36 -5.77
N LEU A 5 -15.42 3.01 -6.38
CA LEU A 5 -15.48 3.43 -7.78
C LEU A 5 -15.04 2.34 -8.76
N GLY A 6 -14.34 1.30 -8.29
CA GLY A 6 -13.74 0.28 -9.16
C GLY A 6 -12.68 0.85 -10.10
N ILE A 7 -11.93 1.85 -9.64
CA ILE A 7 -10.87 2.54 -10.40
C ILE A 7 -9.49 2.24 -9.83
N VAL A 8 -8.47 2.61 -10.60
CA VAL A 8 -7.07 2.40 -10.20
C VAL A 8 -6.69 3.39 -9.11
N GLU A 9 -6.83 2.97 -7.87
CA GLU A 9 -6.35 3.66 -6.67
C GLU A 9 -6.82 5.14 -6.59
N SER A 10 -6.00 6.00 -5.97
CA SER A 10 -6.26 7.43 -5.85
C SER A 10 -5.83 8.26 -7.07
N TRP A 11 -5.26 7.64 -8.10
CA TRP A 11 -4.71 8.35 -9.26
C TRP A 11 -5.71 9.23 -10.01
N ALA A 12 -7.00 8.93 -9.91
CA ALA A 12 -8.05 9.77 -10.47
C ALA A 12 -8.09 11.21 -9.91
N LEU A 13 -7.47 11.45 -8.74
CA LEU A 13 -7.34 12.81 -8.17
C LEU A 13 -6.20 13.60 -8.81
N SER A 14 -5.12 12.93 -9.20
CA SER A 14 -3.97 13.58 -9.81
C SER A 14 -4.27 13.91 -11.27
N ASP A 15 -4.07 15.15 -11.67
CA ASP A 15 -4.35 15.63 -13.03
C ASP A 15 -5.76 15.22 -13.49
N ALA A 16 -6.77 15.62 -12.72
CA ALA A 16 -8.15 15.12 -12.82
C ALA A 16 -8.74 15.12 -14.25
N ASP A 17 -8.33 16.06 -15.11
CA ASP A 17 -8.82 16.14 -16.48
C ASP A 17 -7.96 15.37 -17.50
N ALA A 18 -6.73 15.01 -17.15
CA ALA A 18 -5.76 14.37 -18.03
C ALA A 18 -5.27 13.00 -17.53
N CYS A 19 -5.59 12.63 -16.29
CA CYS A 19 -5.12 11.38 -15.71
C CYS A 19 -5.74 10.17 -16.42
N TRP A 20 -4.90 9.22 -16.82
CA TRP A 20 -5.31 7.99 -17.49
C TRP A 20 -6.34 7.17 -16.70
N SER A 21 -6.27 7.19 -15.36
CA SER A 21 -7.22 6.46 -14.52
C SER A 21 -8.61 7.09 -14.51
N ARG A 22 -8.71 8.38 -14.83
CA ARG A 22 -9.97 9.10 -14.93
C ARG A 22 -10.85 8.60 -16.07
N HIS A 23 -10.22 8.17 -17.16
CA HIS A 23 -10.94 7.63 -18.33
C HIS A 23 -11.56 6.24 -18.07
N CYS A 24 -11.22 5.61 -16.94
CA CYS A 24 -11.79 4.34 -16.55
C CYS A 24 -13.14 4.46 -15.83
N ILE A 25 -13.61 5.68 -15.56
CA ILE A 25 -14.87 5.93 -14.85
C ILE A 25 -15.78 6.85 -15.69
N ASP A 26 -17.06 6.53 -15.70
CA ASP A 26 -18.11 7.34 -16.28
C ASP A 26 -18.59 8.39 -15.24
N TRP A 27 -17.75 9.38 -15.03
CA TRP A 27 -17.99 10.45 -14.07
C TRP A 27 -17.73 11.80 -14.74
N GLU A 28 -18.79 12.44 -15.16
CA GLU A 28 -18.75 13.64 -16.02
C GLU A 28 -18.24 14.92 -15.32
N VAL A 29 -18.17 14.92 -13.97
CA VAL A 29 -17.67 16.07 -13.21
C VAL A 29 -16.15 16.16 -13.23
N THR A 30 -15.61 17.34 -13.21
CA THR A 30 -14.16 17.63 -13.28
C THR A 30 -13.74 18.64 -12.22
N GLY A 31 -12.42 18.83 -12.08
CA GLY A 31 -11.86 19.87 -11.23
C GLY A 31 -12.26 19.74 -9.75
N GLU A 32 -12.60 20.85 -9.15
CA GLU A 32 -12.93 20.96 -7.73
C GLU A 32 -14.16 20.13 -7.33
N GLU A 33 -15.16 20.05 -8.19
CA GLU A 33 -16.34 19.24 -7.91
C GLU A 33 -16.00 17.76 -7.87
N PHE A 34 -15.12 17.28 -8.77
CA PHE A 34 -14.62 15.90 -8.73
C PHE A 34 -13.85 15.62 -7.45
N LYS A 35 -12.90 16.49 -7.10
CA LYS A 35 -12.10 16.40 -5.88
C LYS A 35 -13.00 16.27 -4.64
N LYS A 36 -14.01 17.16 -4.54
CA LYS A 36 -14.97 17.14 -3.43
C LYS A 36 -15.75 15.82 -3.39
N GLN A 37 -16.31 15.37 -4.50
CA GLN A 37 -17.06 14.11 -4.57
C GLN A 37 -16.18 12.90 -4.26
N TYR A 38 -14.92 12.92 -4.70
CA TYR A 38 -13.97 11.85 -4.38
C TYR A 38 -13.70 11.78 -2.86
N PHE A 39 -13.39 12.91 -2.24
CA PHE A 39 -13.15 12.93 -0.79
C PHE A 39 -14.41 12.60 0.01
N ASP A 40 -15.59 12.94 -0.46
CA ASP A 40 -16.87 12.57 0.14
C ASP A 40 -17.19 11.04 0.07
N LEU A 41 -16.37 10.23 -0.63
CA LEU A 41 -16.50 8.77 -0.62
C LEU A 41 -16.37 8.15 0.79
N ASN A 42 -15.66 8.80 1.72
CA ASN A 42 -15.58 8.37 3.10
C ASN A 42 -16.97 8.28 3.75
N LYS A 43 -17.90 9.20 3.39
CA LYS A 43 -19.27 9.29 3.93
C LYS A 43 -20.18 8.14 3.50
N THR A 44 -19.75 7.34 2.54
CA THR A 44 -20.48 6.14 2.08
C THR A 44 -19.67 4.85 2.22
N PHE A 45 -18.39 4.96 2.61
CA PHE A 45 -17.53 3.80 2.79
C PHE A 45 -17.92 3.00 4.03
N ASN A 46 -18.44 1.80 3.81
CA ASN A 46 -18.99 0.96 4.89
C ASN A 46 -18.72 -0.53 4.62
N PRO A 47 -17.51 -1.03 4.89
CA PRO A 47 -17.13 -2.42 4.63
C PRO A 47 -17.68 -3.40 5.69
N ILE A 48 -19.01 -3.47 5.83
CA ILE A 48 -19.74 -4.24 6.87
C ILE A 48 -19.46 -5.75 6.87
N ARG A 49 -18.85 -6.29 5.81
CA ARG A 49 -18.48 -7.70 5.67
C ARG A 49 -16.99 -7.93 5.84
N PHE A 50 -16.26 -6.92 6.32
CA PHE A 50 -14.85 -7.07 6.68
C PHE A 50 -14.72 -8.00 7.89
N GLU A 51 -14.00 -9.09 7.71
CA GLU A 51 -13.70 -10.11 8.71
C GLU A 51 -12.17 -10.33 8.72
N PRO A 52 -11.41 -9.65 9.61
CA PRO A 52 -9.95 -9.69 9.60
C PRO A 52 -9.39 -11.10 9.82
N GLU A 53 -10.06 -11.92 10.65
CA GLU A 53 -9.68 -13.30 10.87
C GLU A 53 -9.78 -14.14 9.60
N LYS A 54 -10.83 -13.93 8.82
CA LYS A 54 -11.07 -14.64 7.56
C LYS A 54 -10.03 -14.29 6.49
N TRP A 55 -9.64 -13.01 6.43
CA TRP A 55 -8.56 -12.60 5.54
C TRP A 55 -7.25 -13.29 5.92
N ALA A 56 -6.93 -13.30 7.21
CA ALA A 56 -5.72 -13.95 7.72
C ALA A 56 -5.76 -15.48 7.54
N ASP A 57 -6.93 -16.14 7.68
CA ASP A 57 -7.08 -17.56 7.40
C ASP A 57 -6.84 -17.90 5.93
N ILE A 58 -7.37 -17.07 5.01
CA ILE A 58 -7.14 -17.22 3.58
C ILE A 58 -5.64 -17.03 3.25
N ALA A 59 -5.01 -16.00 3.80
CA ALA A 59 -3.59 -15.75 3.60
C ALA A 59 -2.72 -16.92 4.12
N LYS A 60 -3.03 -17.45 5.31
CA LYS A 60 -2.34 -18.61 5.87
C LYS A 60 -2.52 -19.85 4.99
N ALA A 61 -3.75 -20.12 4.56
CA ALA A 61 -4.07 -21.25 3.67
C ALA A 61 -3.43 -21.09 2.27
N ALA A 62 -3.22 -19.87 1.82
CA ALA A 62 -2.49 -19.57 0.60
C ALA A 62 -0.96 -19.79 0.72
N GLY A 63 -0.44 -20.08 1.92
CA GLY A 63 0.98 -20.27 2.17
C GLY A 63 1.78 -18.97 2.25
N THR A 64 1.15 -17.80 2.34
CA THR A 64 1.86 -16.52 2.48
C THR A 64 2.58 -16.42 3.82
N LYS A 65 3.57 -15.55 3.91
CA LYS A 65 4.40 -15.36 5.11
C LYS A 65 4.16 -14.02 5.78
N TYR A 66 3.65 -13.05 5.06
CA TYR A 66 3.40 -11.71 5.58
C TYR A 66 2.19 -11.05 4.92
N LEU A 67 1.65 -10.07 5.61
CA LEU A 67 0.72 -9.07 5.11
C LEU A 67 1.49 -7.83 4.69
N LEU A 68 1.21 -7.28 3.52
CA LEU A 68 1.53 -5.91 3.15
C LEU A 68 0.22 -5.16 2.98
N PHE A 69 -0.14 -4.30 3.96
CA PHE A 69 -1.43 -3.63 3.99
C PHE A 69 -1.32 -2.13 3.74
N THR A 70 -2.12 -1.63 2.81
CA THR A 70 -2.22 -0.20 2.51
C THR A 70 -2.93 0.54 3.65
N THR A 71 -2.16 1.08 4.59
CA THR A 71 -2.71 1.84 5.73
C THR A 71 -3.27 3.19 5.28
N LYS A 72 -2.59 3.84 4.33
CA LYS A 72 -2.98 5.08 3.67
C LYS A 72 -2.37 5.13 2.27
N HIS A 73 -3.15 5.43 1.25
CA HIS A 73 -2.66 5.73 -0.10
C HIS A 73 -2.51 7.25 -0.30
N HIS A 74 -2.21 7.71 -1.51
CA HIS A 74 -1.96 9.14 -1.80
C HIS A 74 -3.15 10.04 -1.51
N ASP A 75 -4.39 9.51 -1.51
CA ASP A 75 -5.61 10.26 -1.18
C ASP A 75 -5.73 10.65 0.30
N GLY A 76 -4.85 10.16 1.15
CA GLY A 76 -4.82 10.54 2.56
C GLY A 76 -5.82 9.80 3.45
N PHE A 77 -6.70 8.93 2.92
CA PHE A 77 -7.68 8.21 3.74
C PHE A 77 -7.02 7.17 4.63
N CYS A 78 -7.09 7.40 5.95
CA CYS A 78 -6.43 6.57 6.94
C CYS A 78 -7.30 5.38 7.36
N MET A 79 -6.75 4.16 7.23
CA MET A 79 -7.41 2.91 7.62
C MET A 79 -7.17 2.55 9.10
N TRP A 80 -6.72 3.53 9.91
CA TRP A 80 -6.48 3.39 11.36
C TRP A 80 -6.96 4.65 12.10
N ASP A 81 -7.08 4.54 13.41
CA ASP A 81 -7.49 5.65 14.28
C ASP A 81 -6.34 6.64 14.54
N THR A 82 -5.96 7.38 13.50
CA THR A 82 -4.95 8.43 13.63
C THR A 82 -5.46 9.63 14.43
N LYS A 83 -4.55 10.27 15.16
CA LYS A 83 -4.81 11.55 15.86
C LYS A 83 -4.49 12.78 15.02
N TYR A 84 -3.92 12.57 13.83
CA TYR A 84 -3.34 13.64 13.02
C TYR A 84 -4.18 13.98 11.79
N SER A 85 -5.26 13.23 11.53
CA SER A 85 -6.20 13.51 10.45
C SER A 85 -7.61 13.12 10.84
N ASP A 86 -8.58 13.93 10.45
CA ASP A 86 -10.00 13.58 10.55
C ASP A 86 -10.48 12.77 9.32
N TYR A 87 -9.68 12.71 8.26
CA TYR A 87 -9.96 11.89 7.07
C TYR A 87 -9.53 10.44 7.32
N LYS A 88 -10.35 9.74 8.08
CA LYS A 88 -10.07 8.38 8.55
C LYS A 88 -11.34 7.55 8.69
N ILE A 89 -11.19 6.24 8.66
CA ILE A 89 -12.30 5.29 8.75
C ILE A 89 -13.04 5.32 10.09
N THR A 90 -12.38 5.79 11.15
CA THR A 90 -12.95 5.93 12.51
C THR A 90 -13.58 7.31 12.77
N ALA A 91 -13.60 8.21 11.78
CA ALA A 91 -14.23 9.51 11.90
C ALA A 91 -15.77 9.41 11.91
N GLU A 92 -16.44 10.30 12.62
CA GLU A 92 -17.90 10.28 12.79
C GLU A 92 -18.69 10.38 11.48
N ASP A 93 -18.12 11.01 10.46
CA ASP A 93 -18.73 11.13 9.13
C ASP A 93 -18.53 9.87 8.26
N CYS A 94 -17.68 8.92 8.67
CA CYS A 94 -17.56 7.61 8.03
C CYS A 94 -18.55 6.62 8.66
N PRO A 95 -19.51 6.05 7.93
CA PRO A 95 -20.54 5.18 8.51
C PRO A 95 -19.97 3.93 9.20
N TYR A 96 -18.75 3.53 8.88
CA TYR A 96 -18.09 2.38 9.50
C TYR A 96 -17.55 2.66 10.91
N HIS A 97 -17.49 3.92 11.37
CA HIS A 97 -16.86 4.32 12.63
C HIS A 97 -17.44 3.61 13.88
N THR A 98 -18.70 3.21 13.84
CA THR A 98 -19.37 2.47 14.96
C THR A 98 -19.15 0.96 14.92
N ASN A 99 -18.53 0.42 13.86
CA ASN A 99 -18.27 -1.00 13.74
C ASN A 99 -17.17 -1.43 14.72
N HIS A 100 -17.29 -2.65 15.25
CA HIS A 100 -16.26 -3.24 16.11
C HIS A 100 -14.87 -3.24 15.47
N TYR A 101 -14.79 -3.41 14.15
CA TYR A 101 -13.55 -3.43 13.36
C TYR A 101 -13.21 -2.07 12.73
N ALA A 102 -13.74 -0.96 13.24
CA ALA A 102 -13.55 0.36 12.61
C ALA A 102 -12.07 0.75 12.46
N ASP A 103 -11.22 0.43 13.45
CA ASP A 103 -9.77 0.51 13.28
C ASP A 103 -9.28 -0.75 12.54
N ILE A 104 -9.35 -0.71 11.20
CA ILE A 104 -9.01 -1.87 10.37
C ILE A 104 -7.56 -2.31 10.61
N CYS A 105 -6.62 -1.37 10.71
CA CYS A 105 -5.22 -1.71 10.94
C CYS A 105 -5.02 -2.48 12.24
N ALA A 106 -5.64 -2.06 13.34
CA ALA A 106 -5.52 -2.72 14.63
C ALA A 106 -5.97 -4.20 14.55
N HIS A 107 -7.17 -4.42 14.03
CA HIS A 107 -7.78 -5.76 13.99
C HIS A 107 -7.12 -6.67 12.94
N LEU A 108 -6.78 -6.12 11.77
CA LEU A 108 -6.12 -6.89 10.71
C LEU A 108 -4.72 -7.34 11.12
N PHE A 109 -3.91 -6.43 11.67
CA PHE A 109 -2.55 -6.73 12.11
C PHE A 109 -2.56 -7.76 13.23
N GLU A 110 -3.46 -7.64 14.20
CA GLU A 110 -3.61 -8.63 15.27
C GLU A 110 -4.00 -10.01 14.71
N SER A 111 -4.93 -10.06 13.76
CA SER A 111 -5.43 -11.31 13.17
C SER A 111 -4.33 -12.05 12.39
N PHE A 112 -3.47 -11.31 11.69
CA PHE A 112 -2.32 -11.89 10.98
C PHE A 112 -1.25 -12.40 11.95
N ARG A 113 -0.87 -11.62 12.95
CA ARG A 113 0.08 -12.06 13.99
C ARG A 113 -0.38 -13.31 14.74
N LYS A 114 -1.67 -13.44 15.04
CA LYS A 114 -2.26 -14.65 15.66
C LYS A 114 -2.10 -15.91 14.80
N ARG A 115 -1.76 -15.76 13.53
CA ARG A 115 -1.51 -16.86 12.58
C ARG A 115 -0.05 -17.01 12.19
N ASP A 116 0.85 -16.39 12.96
CA ASP A 116 2.30 -16.36 12.67
C ASP A 116 2.60 -15.83 11.26
N LEU A 117 1.92 -14.76 10.88
CA LEU A 117 2.18 -13.99 9.66
C LEU A 117 2.72 -12.63 10.04
N ASP A 118 3.82 -12.24 9.42
CA ASP A 118 4.46 -10.95 9.63
C ASP A 118 3.58 -9.82 9.09
N VAL A 119 3.77 -8.60 9.60
CA VAL A 119 2.98 -7.43 9.24
C VAL A 119 3.88 -6.34 8.70
N ILE A 120 3.60 -5.93 7.45
CA ILE A 120 4.24 -4.80 6.79
C ILE A 120 3.19 -3.72 6.53
N ALA A 121 3.44 -2.52 7.03
CA ALA A 121 2.58 -1.37 6.82
C ALA A 121 3.02 -0.60 5.55
N TYR A 122 2.20 -0.66 4.49
CA TYR A 122 2.37 0.27 3.37
C TYR A 122 1.88 1.66 3.80
N PHE A 123 2.64 2.67 3.46
CA PHE A 123 2.34 4.06 3.76
C PHE A 123 2.74 4.97 2.61
N SER A 124 1.81 5.75 2.09
CA SER A 124 2.13 6.81 1.14
C SER A 124 2.80 7.99 1.85
N LYS A 125 3.97 8.41 1.37
CA LYS A 125 4.64 9.63 1.81
C LYS A 125 3.91 10.90 1.38
N ALA A 126 3.22 10.87 0.23
CA ALA A 126 2.33 11.95 -0.21
C ALA A 126 0.97 11.84 0.46
N ASP A 127 0.31 12.97 0.64
CA ASP A 127 -1.06 13.04 1.15
C ASP A 127 -1.82 14.18 0.43
N TRP A 128 -2.72 13.79 -0.46
CA TRP A 128 -3.46 14.74 -1.29
C TRP A 128 -4.70 15.32 -0.62
N HIS A 129 -4.96 14.92 0.62
CA HIS A 129 -6.06 15.48 1.40
C HIS A 129 -5.59 16.58 2.37
N VAL A 130 -4.39 16.44 2.94
CA VAL A 130 -3.91 17.39 3.94
C VAL A 130 -3.53 18.73 3.30
N ASP A 131 -4.05 19.81 3.88
CA ASP A 131 -3.86 21.17 3.37
C ASP A 131 -2.38 21.60 3.31
N SER A 132 -1.54 21.09 4.19
CA SER A 132 -0.09 21.34 4.15
C SER A 132 0.65 20.65 3.00
N TYR A 133 -0.03 19.85 2.16
CA TYR A 133 0.52 19.26 0.94
C TYR A 133 -0.25 19.71 -0.30
N TRP A 134 -1.58 19.53 -0.30
CA TRP A 134 -2.47 20.02 -1.35
C TRP A 134 -3.39 21.10 -0.80
N SER A 135 -3.15 22.34 -1.17
CA SER A 135 -3.96 23.50 -0.78
C SER A 135 -4.37 24.30 -1.99
N GLU A 136 -5.60 24.79 -1.96
CA GLU A 136 -6.15 25.71 -2.96
C GLU A 136 -5.59 27.13 -2.83
N ASN A 137 -4.91 27.42 -1.74
CA ASN A 137 -4.33 28.74 -1.45
C ASN A 137 -3.07 29.04 -2.28
N TYR A 138 -2.57 28.08 -3.05
CA TYR A 138 -1.35 28.20 -3.82
C TYR A 138 -1.59 28.06 -5.32
N GLU A 139 -0.75 28.72 -6.12
CA GLU A 139 -0.89 28.83 -7.57
C GLU A 139 -0.96 27.50 -8.32
N ARG A 140 -0.25 26.47 -7.84
CA ARG A 140 -0.21 25.16 -8.49
C ARG A 140 -1.53 24.38 -8.41
N GLY A 141 -2.41 24.75 -7.47
CA GLY A 141 -3.63 23.99 -7.21
C GLY A 141 -3.38 22.60 -6.63
N SER A 142 -4.42 21.94 -6.16
CA SER A 142 -4.31 20.70 -5.40
C SER A 142 -4.49 19.42 -6.22
N TYR A 143 -5.02 19.46 -7.42
CA TYR A 143 -5.36 18.26 -8.21
C TYR A 143 -4.61 18.13 -9.55
N GLN A 144 -3.75 19.09 -9.88
CA GLN A 144 -3.03 19.11 -11.16
C GLN A 144 -1.65 18.46 -11.10
N HIS A 145 -1.13 18.18 -9.90
CA HIS A 145 0.23 17.70 -9.68
C HIS A 145 0.28 16.58 -8.62
N ARG A 146 1.27 15.72 -8.71
CA ARG A 146 1.58 14.72 -7.68
C ARG A 146 2.22 15.35 -6.44
N GLY A 147 2.99 16.41 -6.65
CA GLY A 147 3.72 17.13 -5.61
C GLY A 147 2.86 18.12 -4.85
N PRO A 148 3.45 18.86 -3.91
CA PRO A 148 2.75 19.88 -3.14
C PRO A 148 2.27 21.03 -4.02
N SER A 149 1.22 21.71 -3.58
CA SER A 149 0.63 22.86 -4.25
C SER A 149 1.54 24.10 -4.32
N TYR A 150 2.69 24.04 -3.68
CA TYR A 150 3.66 25.13 -3.53
C TYR A 150 5.08 24.61 -3.72
N ASP A 151 6.06 25.52 -3.79
CA ASP A 151 7.47 25.15 -3.72
C ASP A 151 7.91 25.07 -2.24
N PRO A 152 8.36 23.91 -1.74
CA PRO A 152 8.82 23.77 -0.34
C PRO A 152 9.97 24.73 0.03
N LYS A 153 10.74 25.24 -0.95
CA LYS A 153 11.81 26.20 -0.70
C LYS A 153 11.28 27.62 -0.49
N GLU A 154 10.17 27.95 -1.14
CA GLU A 154 9.52 29.25 -0.99
C GLU A 154 8.62 29.29 0.27
N TYR A 155 8.07 28.15 0.66
CA TYR A 155 7.16 28.02 1.81
C TYR A 155 7.66 26.93 2.79
N PRO A 156 8.83 27.13 3.41
CA PRO A 156 9.45 26.12 4.27
C PRO A 156 8.63 25.81 5.54
N GLU A 157 7.84 26.75 6.03
CA GLU A 157 6.96 26.54 7.21
C GLU A 157 5.82 25.57 6.88
N GLU A 158 5.21 25.70 5.70
CA GLU A 158 4.17 24.76 5.24
C GLU A 158 4.75 23.37 5.04
N TRP A 159 5.95 23.30 4.44
CA TRP A 159 6.63 22.02 4.28
C TRP A 159 6.95 21.38 5.64
N GLU A 160 7.40 22.14 6.62
CA GLU A 160 7.67 21.62 7.96
C GLU A 160 6.38 21.13 8.67
N ARG A 161 5.23 21.78 8.44
CA ARG A 161 3.93 21.27 8.91
C ARG A 161 3.62 19.90 8.31
N PHE A 162 3.83 19.74 7.00
CA PHE A 162 3.65 18.46 6.32
C PHE A 162 4.62 17.38 6.82
N VAL A 163 5.89 17.72 6.99
CA VAL A 163 6.89 16.80 7.55
C VAL A 163 6.47 16.30 8.94
N ASN A 164 6.07 17.21 9.81
CA ASN A 164 5.61 16.86 11.17
C ASN A 164 4.35 15.98 11.13
N PHE A 165 3.39 16.29 10.28
CA PHE A 165 2.19 15.49 10.07
C PHE A 165 2.56 14.06 9.65
N THR A 166 3.37 13.92 8.62
CA THR A 166 3.77 12.63 8.05
C THR A 166 4.58 11.80 9.04
N GLN A 167 5.59 12.39 9.69
CA GLN A 167 6.41 11.71 10.68
C GLN A 167 5.58 11.25 11.90
N ASN A 168 4.62 12.04 12.34
CA ASN A 168 3.75 11.67 13.45
C ASN A 168 2.86 10.48 13.10
N GLN A 169 2.30 10.40 11.90
CA GLN A 169 1.53 9.23 11.44
C GLN A 169 2.41 7.97 11.34
N ILE A 170 3.63 8.09 10.83
CA ILE A 170 4.59 6.98 10.77
C ILE A 170 4.93 6.48 12.20
N MET A 171 5.21 7.40 13.12
CA MET A 171 5.46 7.07 14.52
C MET A 171 4.26 6.40 15.19
N GLU A 172 3.05 6.85 14.88
CA GLU A 172 1.80 6.27 15.40
C GLU A 172 1.68 4.79 15.00
N LEU A 173 1.81 4.49 13.70
CA LEU A 173 1.79 3.13 13.19
C LEU A 173 2.89 2.27 13.81
N GLY A 174 4.12 2.78 13.89
CA GLY A 174 5.27 2.05 14.41
C GLY A 174 5.27 1.84 15.93
N SER A 175 4.46 2.57 16.70
CA SER A 175 4.50 2.49 18.17
C SER A 175 3.20 2.01 18.84
N ARG A 176 2.05 2.05 18.14
CA ARG A 176 0.73 1.79 18.75
C ARG A 176 0.04 0.52 18.24
N TYR A 177 0.52 -0.07 17.15
CA TYR A 177 -0.17 -1.17 16.47
C TYR A 177 0.49 -2.54 16.69
N GLY A 178 1.23 -2.69 17.79
CA GLY A 178 1.96 -3.93 18.14
C GLY A 178 3.21 -4.10 17.31
N GLN A 179 3.64 -5.33 17.09
CA GLN A 179 4.81 -5.62 16.27
C GLN A 179 4.53 -5.30 14.81
N ILE A 180 5.42 -4.51 14.21
CA ILE A 180 5.45 -4.18 12.78
C ILE A 180 6.79 -4.69 12.24
N ASP A 181 6.72 -5.66 11.34
CA ASP A 181 7.92 -6.33 10.81
C ASP A 181 8.54 -5.56 9.65
N GLY A 182 7.75 -4.69 9.01
CA GLY A 182 8.24 -3.79 7.97
C GLY A 182 7.37 -2.56 7.74
N MET A 183 7.98 -1.52 7.18
CA MET A 183 7.30 -0.36 6.59
C MET A 183 7.68 -0.21 5.12
N TRP A 184 6.68 -0.05 4.29
CA TRP A 184 6.79 0.06 2.84
C TRP A 184 6.31 1.44 2.40
N PHE A 185 7.25 2.33 2.06
CA PHE A 185 6.97 3.73 1.72
C PHE A 185 6.81 3.91 0.22
N ASP A 186 5.67 4.46 -0.17
CA ASP A 186 5.37 4.83 -1.55
C ASP A 186 5.44 6.35 -1.77
N ALA A 187 5.10 6.80 -2.97
CA ALA A 187 5.31 8.15 -3.47
C ALA A 187 6.81 8.49 -3.61
N GLY A 188 7.48 7.81 -4.54
CA GLY A 188 8.90 7.97 -4.81
C GLY A 188 9.33 9.41 -5.15
N TRP A 189 8.42 10.26 -5.62
CA TRP A 189 8.68 11.68 -5.86
C TRP A 189 8.82 12.52 -4.59
N VAL A 190 8.35 12.03 -3.44
CA VAL A 190 8.56 12.68 -2.12
C VAL A 190 9.93 12.27 -1.62
N CYS A 191 10.94 13.00 -2.06
CA CYS A 191 12.34 12.74 -1.79
C CYS A 191 13.15 14.03 -1.78
N LYS A 192 14.36 13.95 -1.21
CA LYS A 192 15.27 15.07 -1.07
C LYS A 192 15.69 15.66 -2.42
N GLU A 193 15.88 14.82 -3.42
CA GLU A 193 16.28 15.18 -4.78
C GLU A 193 15.27 16.11 -5.45
N ASN A 194 14.00 15.95 -5.12
CA ASN A 194 12.90 16.79 -5.59
C ASN A 194 12.59 17.98 -4.64
N GLY A 195 13.44 18.23 -3.64
CA GLY A 195 13.19 19.26 -2.62
C GLY A 195 12.06 18.91 -1.64
N GLN A 196 11.62 17.66 -1.62
CA GLN A 196 10.52 17.15 -0.79
C GLN A 196 11.07 16.20 0.30
N ASP A 197 12.06 16.67 1.06
CA ASP A 197 12.68 15.88 2.14
C ASP A 197 11.79 15.85 3.37
N ILE A 198 11.17 14.69 3.67
CA ILE A 198 10.43 14.45 4.91
C ILE A 198 11.32 13.91 6.03
N ARG A 199 12.63 13.89 5.85
CA ARG A 199 13.62 13.32 6.79
C ARG A 199 13.27 11.89 7.21
N LEU A 200 12.92 11.06 6.22
CA LEU A 200 12.43 9.69 6.44
C LEU A 200 13.41 8.85 7.27
N GLY A 201 14.72 8.97 7.04
CA GLY A 201 15.73 8.25 7.83
C GLY A 201 15.64 8.51 9.33
N GLU A 202 15.43 9.76 9.73
CA GLU A 202 15.32 10.13 11.15
C GLU A 202 14.08 9.50 11.82
N VAL A 203 12.94 9.49 11.13
CA VAL A 203 11.75 8.86 11.70
C VAL A 203 11.87 7.34 11.75
N ILE A 204 12.49 6.71 10.76
CA ILE A 204 12.75 5.28 10.76
C ILE A 204 13.66 4.86 11.93
N GLU A 205 14.72 5.64 12.20
CA GLU A 205 15.57 5.39 13.38
C GLU A 205 14.79 5.49 14.70
N ARG A 206 13.84 6.43 14.78
CA ARG A 206 12.96 6.56 15.94
C ARG A 206 12.01 5.38 16.08
N VAL A 207 11.39 4.94 14.97
CA VAL A 207 10.49 3.77 14.95
C VAL A 207 11.25 2.49 15.33
N ARG A 208 12.47 2.30 14.84
CA ARG A 208 13.30 1.13 15.16
C ARG A 208 13.67 1.02 16.65
N LYS A 209 13.52 2.07 17.44
CA LYS A 209 13.64 1.95 18.92
C LYS A 209 12.49 1.14 19.53
N PHE A 210 11.32 1.13 18.89
CA PHE A 210 10.17 0.31 19.27
C PHE A 210 10.11 -1.01 18.48
N GLN A 211 10.63 -1.00 17.26
CA GLN A 211 10.59 -2.11 16.31
C GLN A 211 12.02 -2.44 15.81
N PRO A 212 12.91 -2.99 16.66
CA PRO A 212 14.34 -3.10 16.34
C PRO A 212 14.65 -3.99 15.12
N GLY A 213 13.75 -4.91 14.77
CA GLY A 213 13.88 -5.79 13.61
C GLY A 213 13.18 -5.31 12.34
N MET A 214 12.56 -4.11 12.37
CA MET A 214 11.72 -3.63 11.28
C MET A 214 12.49 -3.41 9.99
N LEU A 215 12.01 -4.04 8.91
CA LEU A 215 12.47 -3.79 7.55
C LEU A 215 11.90 -2.49 7.00
N CYS A 216 12.57 -1.89 6.06
CA CYS A 216 12.11 -0.69 5.37
C CYS A 216 12.35 -0.82 3.86
N ALA A 217 11.33 -0.49 3.07
CA ALA A 217 11.44 -0.22 1.66
C ALA A 217 10.99 1.22 1.39
N ASP A 218 11.81 1.99 0.67
CA ASP A 218 11.48 3.34 0.21
C ASP A 218 11.49 3.36 -1.32
N ARG A 219 10.63 2.58 -1.85
CA ARG A 219 10.30 2.34 -3.24
C ARG A 219 11.08 3.15 -4.27
N THR A 220 12.09 2.55 -4.86
CA THR A 220 12.93 3.05 -5.96
C THR A 220 13.92 4.17 -5.65
N ILE A 221 13.93 4.73 -4.45
CA ILE A 221 14.81 5.87 -4.12
C ILE A 221 16.18 5.42 -3.63
N GLY A 222 16.21 4.37 -2.84
CA GLY A 222 17.42 3.92 -2.17
C GLY A 222 17.88 4.87 -1.05
N GLY A 223 18.25 4.31 0.07
CA GLY A 223 18.77 5.08 1.18
C GLY A 223 19.45 4.18 2.20
N PRO A 224 20.24 4.74 3.13
CA PRO A 224 21.00 3.94 4.09
C PRO A 224 20.13 3.12 5.04
N TYR A 225 18.85 3.43 5.16
CA TYR A 225 17.85 2.74 5.99
C TYR A 225 17.06 1.69 5.22
N GLU A 226 17.11 1.67 3.89
CA GLU A 226 16.36 0.75 3.04
C GLU A 226 16.99 -0.64 3.07
N ASN A 227 16.17 -1.68 3.20
CA ASN A 227 16.60 -3.07 3.33
C ASN A 227 16.41 -3.89 2.05
N TYR A 228 15.49 -3.50 1.18
CA TYR A 228 15.19 -4.18 -0.07
C TYR A 228 14.54 -3.24 -1.10
N VAL A 229 14.71 -3.56 -2.37
CA VAL A 229 14.10 -2.81 -3.47
C VAL A 229 12.84 -3.50 -3.97
N THR A 230 11.96 -2.75 -4.62
CA THR A 230 10.60 -3.20 -4.95
C THR A 230 10.25 -2.99 -6.42
N PRO A 231 10.75 -3.85 -7.34
CA PRO A 231 10.29 -3.86 -8.72
C PRO A 231 8.76 -3.99 -8.80
N GLU A 232 8.12 -3.15 -9.61
CA GLU A 232 6.67 -3.16 -9.75
C GLU A 232 6.23 -3.78 -11.06
N GLN A 233 5.25 -4.69 -10.99
CA GLN A 233 4.62 -5.37 -12.13
C GLN A 233 5.64 -6.05 -13.08
N CYS A 234 6.82 -6.35 -12.59
CA CYS A 234 7.86 -7.02 -13.36
C CYS A 234 8.70 -7.97 -12.50
N VAL A 235 9.29 -8.94 -13.14
CA VAL A 235 10.34 -9.78 -12.59
C VAL A 235 11.65 -9.36 -13.26
N PRO A 236 12.71 -8.99 -12.52
CA PRO A 236 14.01 -8.68 -13.11
C PRO A 236 14.48 -9.81 -14.05
N GLU A 237 15.06 -9.46 -15.19
CA GLU A 237 15.58 -10.46 -16.13
C GLU A 237 16.70 -11.27 -15.50
N GLU A 238 17.60 -10.59 -14.78
CA GLU A 238 18.72 -11.20 -14.08
C GLU A 238 18.54 -11.09 -12.55
N PRO A 239 19.14 -11.99 -11.74
CA PRO A 239 19.12 -11.90 -10.30
C PRO A 239 19.73 -10.58 -9.81
N LEU A 240 19.04 -9.89 -8.93
CA LEU A 240 19.61 -8.72 -8.25
C LEU A 240 20.54 -9.17 -7.11
N MET A 241 21.66 -8.46 -6.95
CA MET A 241 22.63 -8.74 -5.88
C MET A 241 22.26 -8.11 -4.54
N ILE A 242 21.06 -7.54 -4.44
CA ILE A 242 20.46 -6.93 -3.25
C ILE A 242 19.12 -7.59 -2.99
N PRO A 243 18.62 -7.63 -1.75
CA PRO A 243 17.28 -8.13 -1.47
C PRO A 243 16.21 -7.37 -2.25
N TRP A 244 15.21 -8.08 -2.73
CA TRP A 244 14.14 -7.48 -3.53
C TRP A 244 12.80 -8.21 -3.38
N GLU A 245 11.73 -7.48 -3.68
CA GLU A 245 10.36 -7.95 -3.64
C GLU A 245 9.62 -7.41 -4.86
N SER A 246 9.12 -8.28 -5.73
CA SER A 246 8.23 -7.84 -6.82
C SER A 246 6.80 -7.72 -6.32
N CYS A 247 6.22 -6.52 -6.46
CA CYS A 247 4.80 -6.32 -6.23
C CYS A 247 4.01 -6.47 -7.54
N ILE A 248 3.14 -7.48 -7.58
CA ILE A 248 2.40 -7.88 -8.78
C ILE A 248 0.92 -8.01 -8.42
N THR A 249 0.05 -7.48 -9.27
CA THR A 249 -1.40 -7.60 -9.12
C THR A 249 -1.88 -9.01 -9.47
N LEU A 250 -2.81 -9.52 -8.68
CA LEU A 250 -3.51 -10.76 -9.02
C LEU A 250 -4.55 -10.53 -10.13
N GLY A 251 -5.25 -9.40 -10.06
CA GLY A 251 -6.16 -8.90 -11.09
C GLY A 251 -5.47 -7.96 -12.07
N THR A 252 -6.25 -7.10 -12.71
CA THR A 252 -5.79 -6.12 -13.69
C THR A 252 -5.35 -4.79 -13.08
N SER A 253 -5.65 -4.56 -11.79
CA SER A 253 -5.35 -3.33 -11.05
C SER A 253 -4.91 -3.64 -9.62
N PHE A 254 -4.22 -2.69 -8.96
CA PHE A 254 -3.92 -2.76 -7.52
C PHE A 254 -5.18 -2.60 -6.66
N SER A 255 -6.16 -1.82 -7.12
CA SER A 255 -7.45 -1.68 -6.45
C SER A 255 -8.47 -2.72 -6.94
N PHE A 256 -9.61 -2.80 -6.23
CA PHE A 256 -10.74 -3.60 -6.71
C PHE A 256 -11.32 -3.01 -7.99
N VAL A 257 -11.56 -3.87 -8.98
CA VAL A 257 -12.27 -3.56 -10.23
C VAL A 257 -13.48 -4.47 -10.34
N TYR A 258 -14.62 -3.93 -10.77
CA TYR A 258 -15.80 -4.72 -11.09
C TYR A 258 -15.51 -5.59 -12.31
N GLU A 259 -15.94 -6.85 -12.28
CA GLU A 259 -15.73 -7.82 -13.38
C GLU A 259 -14.25 -8.04 -13.75
N ASP A 260 -13.35 -7.97 -12.74
CA ASP A 260 -11.93 -8.16 -12.94
C ASP A 260 -11.57 -9.59 -13.40
N THR A 261 -10.46 -9.69 -14.11
CA THR A 261 -9.90 -10.97 -14.55
C THR A 261 -8.66 -11.31 -13.72
N TYR A 262 -8.74 -12.39 -12.96
CA TYR A 262 -7.66 -12.83 -12.09
C TYR A 262 -6.75 -13.84 -12.78
N LYS A 263 -5.45 -13.78 -12.46
CA LYS A 263 -4.49 -14.81 -12.84
C LYS A 263 -4.91 -16.17 -12.29
N SER A 264 -4.63 -17.21 -13.03
CA SER A 264 -4.83 -18.59 -12.57
C SER A 264 -3.78 -18.96 -11.50
N PRO A 265 -4.05 -19.98 -10.66
CA PRO A 265 -3.04 -20.49 -9.72
C PRO A 265 -1.73 -20.89 -10.41
N ARG A 266 -1.78 -21.45 -11.61
CA ARG A 266 -0.59 -21.82 -12.40
C ARG A 266 0.26 -20.60 -12.75
N GLU A 267 -0.37 -19.52 -13.21
CA GLU A 267 0.36 -18.29 -13.55
C GLU A 267 1.06 -17.70 -12.33
N VAL A 268 0.37 -17.64 -11.18
CA VAL A 268 0.96 -17.12 -9.94
C VAL A 268 2.08 -18.03 -9.42
N ILE A 269 1.93 -19.34 -9.50
CA ILE A 269 2.99 -20.32 -9.16
C ILE A 269 4.21 -20.13 -10.06
N CYS A 270 4.04 -19.97 -11.36
CA CYS A 270 5.14 -19.73 -12.29
C CYS A 270 5.87 -18.41 -11.95
N LEU A 271 5.14 -17.36 -11.64
CA LEU A 271 5.72 -16.09 -11.18
C LEU A 271 6.50 -16.26 -9.88
N LEU A 272 5.92 -16.94 -8.88
CA LEU A 272 6.57 -17.21 -7.60
C LEU A 272 7.88 -17.98 -7.80
N VAL A 273 7.87 -19.03 -8.59
CA VAL A 273 9.06 -19.84 -8.88
C VAL A 273 10.13 -19.00 -9.57
N ASP A 274 9.78 -18.22 -10.60
CA ASP A 274 10.73 -17.36 -11.32
C ASP A 274 11.37 -16.30 -10.39
N ILE A 275 10.57 -15.69 -9.55
CA ILE A 275 11.03 -14.69 -8.54
C ILE A 275 11.99 -15.36 -7.54
N VAL A 276 11.61 -16.49 -6.96
CA VAL A 276 12.39 -17.16 -5.91
C VAL A 276 13.70 -17.73 -6.44
N VAL A 277 13.70 -18.30 -7.64
CA VAL A 277 14.94 -18.77 -8.30
C VAL A 277 15.94 -17.63 -8.50
N LYS A 278 15.45 -16.41 -8.75
CA LYS A 278 16.26 -15.19 -8.88
C LYS A 278 16.58 -14.51 -7.55
N GLY A 279 16.17 -15.10 -6.42
CA GLY A 279 16.49 -14.62 -5.06
C GLY A 279 15.56 -13.52 -4.54
N GLY A 280 14.39 -13.33 -5.14
CA GLY A 280 13.39 -12.34 -4.73
C GLY A 280 12.26 -12.91 -3.89
N ASN A 281 11.37 -12.00 -3.47
CA ASN A 281 10.10 -12.31 -2.82
C ASN A 281 8.94 -11.80 -3.70
N LEU A 282 7.80 -12.48 -3.62
CA LEU A 282 6.57 -12.07 -4.30
C LEU A 282 5.61 -11.41 -3.31
N ALA A 283 5.26 -10.16 -3.53
CA ALA A 283 4.11 -9.49 -2.94
C ALA A 283 2.95 -9.54 -3.95
N ILE A 284 2.04 -10.49 -3.76
CA ILE A 284 0.86 -10.63 -4.62
C ILE A 284 -0.29 -9.76 -4.08
N ASN A 285 -0.77 -8.83 -4.90
CA ASN A 285 -1.80 -7.89 -4.50
C ASN A 285 -3.20 -8.43 -4.75
N VAL A 286 -4.09 -8.19 -3.80
CA VAL A 286 -5.53 -8.40 -3.93
C VAL A 286 -6.26 -7.12 -3.55
N GLY A 287 -7.09 -6.57 -4.44
CA GLY A 287 -7.98 -5.44 -4.15
C GLY A 287 -9.26 -5.91 -3.46
N PRO A 288 -9.51 -5.58 -2.18
CA PRO A 288 -10.76 -5.92 -1.50
C PRO A 288 -11.96 -5.20 -2.11
N GLN A 289 -13.11 -5.88 -2.10
CA GLN A 289 -14.39 -5.27 -2.48
C GLN A 289 -14.78 -4.15 -1.51
N PRO A 290 -15.60 -3.17 -1.96
CA PRO A 290 -16.07 -2.07 -1.10
C PRO A 290 -16.78 -2.51 0.16
N ASN A 291 -17.40 -3.70 0.14
CA ASN A 291 -18.09 -4.29 1.28
C ASN A 291 -17.17 -4.98 2.31
N GLY A 292 -15.86 -5.05 2.04
CA GLY A 292 -14.86 -5.68 2.90
C GLY A 292 -14.57 -7.16 2.61
N CYS A 293 -15.24 -7.78 1.64
CA CYS A 293 -14.90 -9.15 1.21
C CYS A 293 -13.69 -9.15 0.27
N LEU A 294 -12.93 -10.24 0.29
CA LEU A 294 -12.01 -10.54 -0.80
C LEU A 294 -12.79 -11.10 -2.01
N PRO A 295 -12.43 -10.71 -3.25
CA PRO A 295 -13.09 -11.23 -4.45
C PRO A 295 -12.93 -12.75 -4.58
N LYS A 296 -14.00 -13.45 -4.95
CA LYS A 296 -13.99 -14.91 -5.04
C LYS A 296 -12.89 -15.45 -5.96
N GLY A 297 -12.72 -14.86 -7.13
CA GLY A 297 -11.68 -15.31 -8.09
C GLY A 297 -10.26 -15.15 -7.53
N ALA A 298 -10.01 -14.09 -6.75
CA ALA A 298 -8.74 -13.90 -6.06
C ALA A 298 -8.53 -14.98 -4.98
N VAL A 299 -9.55 -15.24 -4.16
CA VAL A 299 -9.51 -16.27 -3.11
C VAL A 299 -9.26 -17.66 -3.73
N ASP A 300 -9.98 -18.02 -4.78
CA ASP A 300 -9.82 -19.29 -5.45
C ASP A 300 -8.38 -19.48 -5.99
N CYS A 301 -7.79 -18.43 -6.55
CA CYS A 301 -6.41 -18.44 -7.02
C CYS A 301 -5.42 -18.61 -5.85
N LEU A 302 -5.56 -17.85 -4.79
CA LEU A 302 -4.70 -17.93 -3.60
C LEU A 302 -4.73 -19.32 -2.98
N LEU A 303 -5.92 -19.90 -2.79
CA LEU A 303 -6.07 -21.26 -2.25
C LEU A 303 -5.47 -22.31 -3.16
N GLY A 304 -5.59 -22.16 -4.49
CA GLY A 304 -4.93 -23.04 -5.47
C GLY A 304 -3.41 -22.97 -5.40
N MET A 305 -2.83 -21.78 -5.18
CA MET A 305 -1.41 -21.62 -4.91
C MET A 305 -1.02 -22.30 -3.58
N GLY A 306 -1.81 -22.14 -2.53
CA GLY A 306 -1.58 -22.78 -1.24
C GLY A 306 -1.53 -24.29 -1.31
N GLN A 307 -2.48 -24.92 -2.02
CA GLN A 307 -2.48 -26.38 -2.25
C GLN A 307 -1.20 -26.87 -2.93
N TRP A 308 -0.65 -26.11 -3.86
CA TRP A 308 0.63 -26.44 -4.48
C TRP A 308 1.80 -26.27 -3.49
N LEU A 309 1.77 -25.19 -2.67
CA LEU A 309 2.80 -24.92 -1.66
C LEU A 309 2.80 -25.96 -0.53
N ASP A 310 1.66 -26.56 -0.18
CA ASP A 310 1.58 -27.64 0.80
C ASP A 310 2.41 -28.86 0.38
N VAL A 311 2.58 -29.06 -0.92
CA VAL A 311 3.36 -30.18 -1.47
C VAL A 311 4.81 -29.79 -1.77
N TYR A 312 5.01 -28.60 -2.35
CA TYR A 312 6.29 -28.19 -2.95
C TYR A 312 6.95 -27.01 -2.21
N GLY A 313 6.38 -26.56 -1.09
CA GLY A 313 6.83 -25.36 -0.38
C GLY A 313 8.27 -25.43 0.12
N GLU A 314 8.83 -26.61 0.35
CA GLU A 314 10.25 -26.75 0.73
C GLU A 314 11.22 -26.25 -0.34
N ALA A 315 10.81 -26.25 -1.61
CA ALA A 315 11.59 -25.69 -2.72
C ALA A 315 11.49 -24.15 -2.83
N ILE A 316 10.58 -23.54 -2.06
CA ILE A 316 10.30 -22.10 -2.07
C ILE A 316 10.80 -21.44 -0.78
N TYR A 317 10.36 -21.95 0.37
CA TYR A 317 10.63 -21.31 1.66
C TYR A 317 12.06 -21.51 2.14
N GLY A 318 12.68 -20.44 2.66
CA GLY A 318 14.01 -20.50 3.24
C GLY A 318 15.14 -20.81 2.25
N THR A 319 14.85 -20.76 0.96
CA THR A 319 15.83 -21.01 -0.10
C THR A 319 16.73 -19.81 -0.35
N ARG A 320 17.85 -20.04 -1.03
CA ARG A 320 18.81 -19.02 -1.46
C ARG A 320 19.29 -19.35 -2.86
N VAL A 321 19.67 -18.34 -3.62
CA VAL A 321 20.36 -18.53 -4.89
C VAL A 321 21.68 -19.26 -4.63
N CYS A 322 21.86 -20.44 -5.23
CA CYS A 322 23.01 -21.31 -4.96
C CYS A 322 24.23 -21.02 -5.87
N ALA A 323 24.03 -20.39 -7.00
CA ALA A 323 25.08 -20.03 -7.97
C ALA A 323 24.59 -18.82 -8.78
N PRO A 324 25.50 -18.11 -9.49
CA PRO A 324 25.05 -17.11 -10.45
C PRO A 324 24.08 -17.77 -11.42
N TYR A 325 22.86 -17.23 -11.48
CA TYR A 325 21.87 -17.65 -12.45
C TYR A 325 22.50 -17.46 -13.85
N LYS A 326 22.63 -18.55 -14.57
CA LYS A 326 22.97 -18.49 -15.99
C LYS A 326 21.76 -18.95 -16.75
N LYS A 327 21.23 -18.05 -17.56
CA LYS A 327 20.25 -18.42 -18.57
C LYS A 327 21.04 -19.23 -19.61
N ASP A 328 21.01 -20.55 -19.50
CA ASP A 328 21.50 -21.40 -20.59
C ASP A 328 20.58 -21.14 -21.80
N GLY A 329 21.19 -20.74 -22.89
CA GLY A 329 20.53 -20.41 -24.14
C GLY A 329 19.89 -21.60 -24.80
#